data_0980b7aa728a60d9ba4688ac7cce6e90
#
_entry.id   0980b7aa728a60d9ba4688ac7cce6e90
#
_cell.length_a   1.000
_cell.length_b   1.000
_cell.length_c   1.000
_cell.angle_alpha   90.00
_cell.angle_beta   90.00
_cell.angle_gamma   90.00
#
_symmetry.space_group_name_H-M   'P 1'
#
loop_
_entity.id
_entity.type
_entity.pdbx_description
1 polymer ?
#
loop_
_entity_poly.entity_id
_entity_poly.type
_entity_poly.pdbx_seq_one_letter_code
_entity_poly.pdbx_strand_id
1 'polypeptide(L)'
;MFGGTIDPEEQIVLQRQLAEKITNYASVDEIRMLLVAGAKANIPITRGLTPLHYACFINYFAAAKLLLVRGAKADAVDEIGCSALHLCAEHGYYRMIKLLLQYLEAVRAYEVPPYAKGERYPIREAVEEPLRLAIKNGHYECARLLLENGANANAIYFEGPEICNVSPLDTNFIKLLLQYGADPNVYDRKGLTPIMRACRMKAKGIDAIRILLEFGADINAQAEDRADSRMALHYAVLSGSHELVRFLIENGAVVNMPKDYIKPSVLDIAVLKDDPELLQIILDAGADPNVVHTHIGTSLHLACCSLLDHQYDMIKKLLVAGGNVNIQHVFEDGATLKSPMVEYFRSRDRIEPRVLALLMGYGGRVVMKSPIQDTRGQLRNIMRLAINKQQPEVVEQLISLGEGIDLAAVDRLSLPDEMKEGLIKKAKTPASLQHLTRLSIRNSHMVPFCPANVVALGLPQDVALYLLGWQWE
;
A
#
# COMPACT_ATOMS: atom_id res chain seq x y z
N MET A 1 -55.51 15.89 -46.74
CA MET A 1 -54.85 14.60 -46.65
C MET A 1 -53.84 14.48 -47.78
N PHE A 2 -52.59 14.83 -47.56
CA PHE A 2 -51.48 14.56 -48.49
C PHE A 2 -50.54 13.62 -47.78
N GLY A 3 -50.84 12.32 -47.81
CA GLY A 3 -49.98 11.28 -47.30
C GLY A 3 -49.26 10.57 -48.43
N GLY A 4 -48.48 11.31 -49.22
CA GLY A 4 -47.51 10.70 -50.12
C GLY A 4 -46.36 10.11 -49.32
N THR A 5 -46.10 8.82 -49.47
CA THR A 5 -44.86 8.18 -48.95
C THR A 5 -43.71 8.80 -49.74
N ILE A 6 -42.84 9.54 -49.02
CA ILE A 6 -41.60 10.09 -49.58
C ILE A 6 -40.73 8.90 -50.05
N ASP A 7 -40.19 9.04 -51.30
CA ASP A 7 -39.27 8.04 -51.84
C ASP A 7 -38.08 7.81 -50.90
N PRO A 8 -37.64 6.55 -50.65
CA PRO A 8 -36.50 6.24 -49.83
C PRO A 8 -35.21 7.00 -50.19
N GLU A 9 -34.96 7.27 -51.47
CA GLU A 9 -33.81 8.07 -51.92
C GLU A 9 -33.95 9.54 -51.53
N GLU A 10 -35.13 10.12 -51.67
CA GLU A 10 -35.45 11.48 -51.25
C GLU A 10 -35.36 11.63 -49.74
N GLN A 11 -35.79 10.61 -48.99
CA GLN A 11 -35.65 10.59 -47.52
C GLN A 11 -34.17 10.63 -47.09
N ILE A 12 -33.27 9.90 -47.74
CA ILE A 12 -31.83 9.91 -47.46
C ILE A 12 -31.24 11.30 -47.74
N VAL A 13 -31.62 11.94 -48.84
CA VAL A 13 -31.17 13.30 -49.18
C VAL A 13 -31.61 14.30 -48.12
N LEU A 14 -32.87 14.27 -47.70
CA LEU A 14 -33.42 15.15 -46.67
C LEU A 14 -32.71 14.94 -45.33
N GLN A 15 -32.38 13.69 -44.94
CA GLN A 15 -31.64 13.39 -43.72
C GLN A 15 -30.22 13.96 -43.76
N ARG A 16 -29.51 13.84 -44.90
CA ARG A 16 -28.15 14.41 -45.04
C ARG A 16 -28.18 15.94 -44.98
N GLN A 17 -29.17 16.57 -45.64
CA GLN A 17 -29.37 18.02 -45.59
C GLN A 17 -29.68 18.49 -44.16
N LEU A 18 -30.48 17.72 -43.41
CA LEU A 18 -30.76 18.01 -42.00
C LEU A 18 -29.50 17.99 -41.16
N ALA A 19 -28.64 16.96 -41.32
CA ALA A 19 -27.36 16.89 -40.62
C ALA A 19 -26.42 18.04 -40.96
N GLU A 20 -26.31 18.33 -42.28
CA GLU A 20 -25.46 19.43 -42.78
C GLU A 20 -25.92 20.78 -42.23
N LYS A 21 -27.22 21.06 -42.24
CA LYS A 21 -27.78 22.30 -41.68
C LYS A 21 -27.53 22.38 -40.16
N ILE A 22 -27.65 21.28 -39.43
CA ILE A 22 -27.34 21.25 -37.99
C ILE A 22 -25.86 21.54 -37.79
N THR A 23 -24.95 20.83 -38.49
CA THR A 23 -23.49 20.96 -38.30
C THR A 23 -22.98 22.35 -38.69
N ASN A 24 -23.62 23.02 -39.64
CA ASN A 24 -23.30 24.37 -40.09
C ASN A 24 -24.02 25.48 -39.27
N TYR A 25 -24.64 25.14 -38.13
CA TYR A 25 -25.39 26.09 -37.28
C TYR A 25 -26.45 26.91 -38.09
N ALA A 26 -27.11 26.29 -39.08
CA ALA A 26 -28.18 26.92 -39.81
C ALA A 26 -29.31 27.36 -38.86
N SER A 27 -30.11 28.36 -39.26
CA SER A 27 -31.17 28.87 -38.39
C SER A 27 -32.18 27.78 -38.01
N VAL A 28 -32.79 27.92 -36.83
CA VAL A 28 -33.79 26.96 -36.32
C VAL A 28 -34.95 26.84 -37.30
N ASP A 29 -35.25 27.92 -38.05
CA ASP A 29 -36.33 27.92 -39.06
C ASP A 29 -35.97 27.09 -40.30
N GLU A 30 -34.72 27.12 -40.76
CA GLU A 30 -34.24 26.22 -41.81
C GLU A 30 -34.35 24.75 -41.42
N ILE A 31 -33.92 24.41 -40.16
CA ILE A 31 -34.06 23.06 -39.62
C ILE A 31 -35.53 22.65 -39.54
N ARG A 32 -36.42 23.59 -39.12
CA ARG A 32 -37.85 23.36 -39.02
C ARG A 32 -38.46 23.09 -40.41
N MET A 33 -38.03 23.83 -41.41
CA MET A 33 -38.51 23.65 -42.81
C MET A 33 -38.15 22.23 -43.32
N LEU A 34 -36.94 21.73 -43.05
CA LEU A 34 -36.56 20.37 -43.45
C LEU A 34 -37.38 19.30 -42.71
N LEU A 35 -37.69 19.50 -41.44
CA LEU A 35 -38.55 18.58 -40.68
C LEU A 35 -40.00 18.61 -41.21
N VAL A 36 -40.51 19.77 -41.67
CA VAL A 36 -41.82 19.89 -42.33
C VAL A 36 -41.79 19.27 -43.72
N ALA A 37 -40.68 19.40 -44.46
CA ALA A 37 -40.49 18.79 -45.78
C ALA A 37 -40.40 17.26 -45.73
N GLY A 38 -40.30 16.67 -44.52
CA GLY A 38 -40.36 15.22 -44.36
C GLY A 38 -39.11 14.58 -43.75
N ALA A 39 -38.07 15.37 -43.45
CA ALA A 39 -36.93 14.84 -42.67
C ALA A 39 -37.40 14.32 -41.30
N LYS A 40 -36.86 13.21 -40.83
CA LYS A 40 -37.28 12.53 -39.59
C LYS A 40 -36.27 12.77 -38.49
N ALA A 41 -36.75 13.12 -37.28
CA ALA A 41 -35.92 13.38 -36.12
C ALA A 41 -35.17 12.14 -35.58
N ASN A 42 -35.67 10.91 -35.89
CA ASN A 42 -35.17 9.65 -35.35
C ASN A 42 -34.46 8.74 -36.35
N ILE A 43 -34.47 9.10 -37.66
CA ILE A 43 -33.76 8.29 -38.65
C ILE A 43 -32.27 8.60 -38.56
N PRO A 44 -31.41 7.59 -38.36
CA PRO A 44 -29.97 7.79 -38.34
C PRO A 44 -29.44 8.17 -39.72
N ILE A 45 -28.35 8.93 -39.76
CA ILE A 45 -27.74 9.46 -40.97
C ILE A 45 -26.52 8.66 -41.38
N THR A 46 -25.56 8.51 -40.44
CA THR A 46 -24.38 7.70 -40.61
C THR A 46 -24.07 6.98 -39.31
N ARG A 47 -23.66 5.71 -39.37
CA ARG A 47 -23.21 4.91 -38.21
C ARG A 47 -24.15 4.96 -36.99
N GLY A 48 -25.47 4.99 -37.25
CA GLY A 48 -26.46 5.08 -36.19
C GLY A 48 -26.67 6.47 -35.59
N LEU A 49 -25.88 7.48 -35.97
CA LEU A 49 -26.00 8.85 -35.47
C LEU A 49 -27.29 9.52 -35.96
N THR A 50 -28.16 9.90 -35.03
CA THR A 50 -29.38 10.64 -35.28
C THR A 50 -29.13 12.14 -35.38
N PRO A 51 -30.05 12.95 -35.92
CA PRO A 51 -29.94 14.42 -35.91
C PRO A 51 -29.68 15.01 -34.51
N LEU A 52 -30.20 14.36 -33.45
CA LEU A 52 -29.97 14.77 -32.08
C LEU A 52 -28.50 14.58 -31.66
N HIS A 53 -27.85 13.50 -32.08
CA HIS A 53 -26.42 13.29 -31.83
C HIS A 53 -25.58 14.42 -32.45
N TYR A 54 -25.86 14.82 -33.69
CA TYR A 54 -25.16 15.94 -34.35
C TYR A 54 -25.35 17.25 -33.59
N ALA A 55 -26.60 17.56 -33.19
CA ALA A 55 -26.90 18.79 -32.45
C ALA A 55 -26.19 18.82 -31.08
N CYS A 56 -26.10 17.67 -30.37
CA CYS A 56 -25.43 17.53 -29.10
C CYS A 56 -23.91 17.60 -29.24
N PHE A 57 -23.34 16.96 -30.27
CA PHE A 57 -21.90 16.96 -30.52
C PHE A 57 -21.35 18.39 -30.72
N ILE A 58 -22.07 19.24 -31.51
CA ILE A 58 -21.65 20.63 -31.74
C ILE A 58 -22.21 21.62 -30.71
N ASN A 59 -22.91 21.15 -29.66
CA ASN A 59 -23.57 21.96 -28.64
C ASN A 59 -24.61 22.98 -29.20
N TYR A 60 -25.35 22.57 -30.23
CA TYR A 60 -26.40 23.42 -30.78
C TYR A 60 -27.72 23.25 -30.05
N PHE A 61 -27.86 23.97 -28.91
CA PHE A 61 -28.98 23.84 -27.97
C PHE A 61 -30.34 24.08 -28.62
N ALA A 62 -30.49 25.11 -29.48
CA ALA A 62 -31.77 25.44 -30.10
C ALA A 62 -32.24 24.36 -31.08
N ALA A 63 -31.33 23.76 -31.84
CA ALA A 63 -31.63 22.64 -32.74
C ALA A 63 -32.00 21.39 -31.92
N ALA A 64 -31.25 21.04 -30.90
CA ALA A 64 -31.56 19.91 -30.02
C ALA A 64 -32.96 20.06 -29.39
N LYS A 65 -33.30 21.24 -28.87
CA LYS A 65 -34.61 21.53 -28.31
C LYS A 65 -35.72 21.36 -29.35
N LEU A 66 -35.53 21.87 -30.57
CA LEU A 66 -36.51 21.69 -31.68
C LEU A 66 -36.69 20.21 -32.00
N LEU A 67 -35.59 19.45 -32.13
CA LEU A 67 -35.64 18.01 -32.44
C LEU A 67 -36.39 17.22 -31.36
N LEU A 68 -36.13 17.48 -30.09
CA LEU A 68 -36.81 16.83 -28.94
C LEU A 68 -38.30 17.14 -28.93
N VAL A 69 -38.69 18.41 -29.15
CA VAL A 69 -40.12 18.81 -29.30
C VAL A 69 -40.78 18.12 -30.51
N ARG A 70 -40.02 17.79 -31.53
CA ARG A 70 -40.49 17.05 -32.71
C ARG A 70 -40.40 15.52 -32.56
N GLY A 71 -40.20 15.03 -31.34
CA GLY A 71 -40.22 13.61 -30.99
C GLY A 71 -38.91 12.88 -31.25
N ALA A 72 -37.78 13.59 -31.25
CA ALA A 72 -36.49 12.91 -31.23
C ALA A 72 -36.35 12.10 -29.94
N LYS A 73 -35.89 10.84 -30.05
CA LYS A 73 -35.63 9.94 -28.92
C LYS A 73 -34.32 10.35 -28.25
N ALA A 74 -34.42 10.82 -27.00
CA ALA A 74 -33.26 11.23 -26.23
C ALA A 74 -32.35 10.05 -25.81
N ASP A 75 -32.91 8.84 -25.79
CA ASP A 75 -32.25 7.55 -25.44
C ASP A 75 -31.72 6.81 -26.68
N ALA A 76 -31.83 7.38 -27.88
CA ALA A 76 -31.28 6.75 -29.10
C ALA A 76 -29.75 6.58 -28.93
N VAL A 77 -29.26 5.42 -29.37
CA VAL A 77 -27.82 5.11 -29.37
C VAL A 77 -27.34 4.91 -30.83
N ASP A 78 -26.05 5.20 -31.04
CA ASP A 78 -25.37 4.91 -32.31
C ASP A 78 -24.91 3.44 -32.39
N GLU A 79 -24.17 3.07 -33.44
CA GLU A 79 -23.68 1.69 -33.64
C GLU A 79 -22.72 1.20 -32.58
N ILE A 80 -22.06 2.09 -31.81
CA ILE A 80 -21.14 1.72 -30.72
C ILE A 80 -21.81 1.82 -29.35
N GLY A 81 -23.09 2.23 -29.28
CA GLY A 81 -23.84 2.33 -28.04
C GLY A 81 -23.79 3.72 -27.38
N CYS A 82 -23.20 4.73 -28.03
CA CYS A 82 -23.18 6.09 -27.50
C CYS A 82 -24.53 6.79 -27.76
N SER A 83 -25.07 7.43 -26.72
CA SER A 83 -26.25 8.32 -26.83
C SER A 83 -25.85 9.80 -26.88
N ALA A 84 -26.80 10.65 -27.19
CA ALA A 84 -26.63 12.10 -27.11
C ALA A 84 -26.12 12.56 -25.69
N LEU A 85 -26.54 11.84 -24.63
CA LEU A 85 -26.13 12.12 -23.27
C LEU A 85 -24.62 11.83 -23.03
N HIS A 86 -24.07 10.77 -23.66
CA HIS A 86 -22.64 10.47 -23.61
C HIS A 86 -21.81 11.60 -24.20
N LEU A 87 -22.18 12.08 -25.39
CA LEU A 87 -21.50 13.19 -26.07
C LEU A 87 -21.52 14.48 -25.22
N CYS A 88 -22.66 14.77 -24.63
CA CYS A 88 -22.80 15.95 -23.78
C CYS A 88 -22.00 15.84 -22.48
N ALA A 89 -21.93 14.66 -21.90
CA ALA A 89 -21.16 14.38 -20.68
C ALA A 89 -19.65 14.46 -20.94
N GLU A 90 -19.19 13.93 -22.06
CA GLU A 90 -17.79 13.97 -22.48
C GLU A 90 -17.27 15.40 -22.65
N HIS A 91 -18.12 16.30 -23.22
CA HIS A 91 -17.75 17.68 -23.51
C HIS A 91 -18.18 18.70 -22.43
N GLY A 92 -18.86 18.25 -21.36
CA GLY A 92 -19.29 19.11 -20.28
C GLY A 92 -20.44 20.06 -20.61
N TYR A 93 -21.32 19.70 -21.52
CA TYR A 93 -22.44 20.55 -21.95
C TYR A 93 -23.61 20.50 -20.95
N TYR A 94 -23.45 21.11 -19.80
CA TYR A 94 -24.39 21.09 -18.68
C TYR A 94 -25.83 21.44 -19.09
N ARG A 95 -26.02 22.54 -19.88
CA ARG A 95 -27.36 22.95 -20.31
C ARG A 95 -28.01 21.91 -21.21
N MET A 96 -27.22 21.25 -22.05
CA MET A 96 -27.71 20.21 -22.96
C MET A 96 -28.10 18.95 -22.19
N ILE A 97 -27.26 18.53 -21.21
CA ILE A 97 -27.59 17.41 -20.32
C ILE A 97 -28.90 17.70 -19.59
N LYS A 98 -29.06 18.90 -19.01
CA LYS A 98 -30.29 19.31 -18.32
C LYS A 98 -31.53 19.26 -19.26
N LEU A 99 -31.36 19.61 -20.52
CA LEU A 99 -32.43 19.51 -21.51
C LEU A 99 -32.77 18.05 -21.83
N LEU A 100 -31.76 17.20 -22.08
CA LEU A 100 -31.95 15.79 -22.39
C LEU A 100 -32.66 15.04 -21.28
N LEU A 101 -32.29 15.31 -20.02
CA LEU A 101 -32.86 14.69 -18.83
C LEU A 101 -34.36 14.99 -18.66
N GLN A 102 -34.88 16.08 -19.22
CA GLN A 102 -36.33 16.38 -19.22
C GLN A 102 -37.13 15.44 -20.13
N TYR A 103 -36.46 14.81 -21.10
CA TYR A 103 -37.06 13.88 -22.07
C TYR A 103 -36.67 12.42 -21.83
N LEU A 104 -35.87 12.17 -20.82
CA LEU A 104 -35.53 10.83 -20.35
C LEU A 104 -36.36 10.51 -19.11
N GLU A 105 -37.09 9.40 -19.09
CA GLU A 105 -37.92 8.97 -17.92
C GLU A 105 -37.04 8.62 -16.71
N ALA A 106 -35.80 8.19 -16.95
CA ALA A 106 -34.72 8.04 -15.98
C ALA A 106 -33.39 8.00 -16.73
N VAL A 107 -32.30 8.42 -16.12
CA VAL A 107 -30.98 8.00 -16.56
C VAL A 107 -30.95 6.49 -16.27
N ARG A 108 -31.23 5.67 -17.30
CA ARG A 108 -31.11 4.22 -17.12
C ARG A 108 -29.67 3.94 -16.75
N ALA A 109 -29.47 3.65 -15.47
CA ALA A 109 -28.31 2.89 -15.09
C ALA A 109 -28.37 1.63 -15.96
N TYR A 110 -27.37 1.44 -16.83
CA TYR A 110 -27.16 0.12 -17.39
C TYR A 110 -27.03 -0.77 -16.18
N GLU A 111 -28.02 -1.64 -15.96
CA GLU A 111 -27.95 -2.65 -14.91
C GLU A 111 -26.81 -3.60 -15.27
N VAL A 112 -25.61 -3.19 -14.92
CA VAL A 112 -24.50 -4.13 -14.81
C VAL A 112 -24.87 -4.99 -13.61
N PRO A 113 -25.10 -6.30 -13.79
CA PRO A 113 -25.46 -7.15 -12.67
C PRO A 113 -24.41 -7.01 -11.58
N PRO A 114 -24.81 -7.01 -10.29
CA PRO A 114 -23.85 -6.90 -9.18
C PRO A 114 -22.85 -8.04 -9.32
N TYR A 115 -21.57 -7.69 -9.55
CA TYR A 115 -20.50 -8.68 -9.61
C TYR A 115 -20.29 -9.27 -8.22
N ALA A 116 -20.49 -10.58 -8.10
CA ALA A 116 -20.14 -11.30 -6.90
C ALA A 116 -18.61 -11.31 -6.71
N LYS A 117 -18.17 -11.36 -5.44
CA LYS A 117 -16.75 -11.43 -5.09
C LYS A 117 -16.09 -12.59 -5.85
N GLY A 118 -15.15 -12.29 -6.76
CA GLY A 118 -14.47 -13.29 -7.61
C GLY A 118 -14.90 -13.33 -9.08
N GLU A 119 -15.92 -12.57 -9.50
CA GLU A 119 -16.29 -12.48 -10.91
C GLU A 119 -15.32 -11.55 -11.70
N ARG A 120 -15.22 -11.81 -13.02
CA ARG A 120 -14.34 -11.02 -13.90
C ARG A 120 -14.96 -9.67 -14.20
N TYR A 121 -14.14 -8.61 -14.10
CA TYR A 121 -14.53 -7.26 -14.54
C TYR A 121 -14.94 -7.24 -16.02
N PRO A 122 -15.84 -6.30 -16.42
CA PRO A 122 -16.28 -6.16 -17.81
C PRO A 122 -15.10 -6.05 -18.77
N ILE A 123 -15.29 -6.56 -19.99
CA ILE A 123 -14.31 -6.45 -21.07
C ILE A 123 -14.21 -4.98 -21.50
N ARG A 124 -13.02 -4.54 -21.91
CA ARG A 124 -12.65 -3.15 -22.21
C ARG A 124 -13.48 -2.46 -23.32
N GLU A 125 -14.32 -3.22 -24.04
CA GLU A 125 -15.09 -2.76 -25.20
C GLU A 125 -16.48 -2.19 -24.87
N ALA A 126 -16.89 -2.18 -23.60
CA ALA A 126 -18.15 -1.55 -23.20
C ALA A 126 -18.05 -0.03 -23.27
N VAL A 127 -19.07 0.63 -23.80
CA VAL A 127 -19.17 2.10 -23.82
C VAL A 127 -19.14 2.62 -22.38
N GLU A 128 -18.25 3.57 -22.10
CA GLU A 128 -18.20 4.21 -20.79
C GLU A 128 -19.49 5.02 -20.55
N GLU A 129 -20.12 4.88 -19.38
CA GLU A 129 -21.35 5.60 -19.05
C GLU A 129 -21.16 7.13 -19.02
N PRO A 130 -22.24 7.92 -19.23
CA PRO A 130 -22.17 9.39 -19.19
C PRO A 130 -21.55 9.93 -17.90
N LEU A 131 -21.84 9.32 -16.73
CA LEU A 131 -21.23 9.71 -15.45
C LEU A 131 -19.70 9.54 -15.48
N ARG A 132 -19.24 8.41 -15.99
CA ARG A 132 -17.80 8.10 -16.13
C ARG A 132 -17.11 9.12 -17.03
N LEU A 133 -17.73 9.46 -18.19
CA LEU A 133 -17.19 10.45 -19.12
C LEU A 133 -17.11 11.85 -18.50
N ALA A 134 -18.14 12.26 -17.75
CA ALA A 134 -18.16 13.54 -17.06
C ALA A 134 -17.05 13.63 -15.98
N ILE A 135 -16.86 12.57 -15.19
CA ILE A 135 -15.80 12.50 -14.15
C ILE A 135 -14.41 12.50 -14.79
N LYS A 136 -14.18 11.64 -15.78
CA LYS A 136 -12.91 11.48 -16.48
C LYS A 136 -12.41 12.79 -17.11
N ASN A 137 -13.34 13.61 -17.62
CA ASN A 137 -13.04 14.89 -18.24
C ASN A 137 -13.15 16.09 -17.29
N GLY A 138 -13.39 15.87 -16.00
CA GLY A 138 -13.38 16.91 -14.98
C GLY A 138 -14.65 17.79 -14.94
N HIS A 139 -15.75 17.35 -15.51
CA HIS A 139 -17.00 18.12 -15.61
C HIS A 139 -17.87 17.92 -14.35
N TYR A 140 -17.49 18.54 -13.23
CA TYR A 140 -18.11 18.35 -11.92
C TYR A 140 -19.62 18.59 -11.92
N GLU A 141 -20.10 19.72 -12.47
CA GLU A 141 -21.53 20.05 -12.47
C GLU A 141 -22.35 19.08 -13.34
N CYS A 142 -21.75 18.55 -14.40
CA CYS A 142 -22.38 17.51 -15.22
C CYS A 142 -22.49 16.19 -14.46
N ALA A 143 -21.41 15.76 -13.78
CA ALA A 143 -21.41 14.56 -12.96
C ALA A 143 -22.45 14.68 -11.82
N ARG A 144 -22.51 15.82 -11.13
CA ARG A 144 -23.50 16.09 -10.10
C ARG A 144 -24.92 15.98 -10.65
N LEU A 145 -25.21 16.64 -11.78
CA LEU A 145 -26.53 16.60 -12.40
C LEU A 145 -26.94 15.18 -12.80
N LEU A 146 -26.02 14.38 -13.31
CA LEU A 146 -26.26 12.97 -13.65
C LEU A 146 -26.60 12.15 -12.39
N LEU A 147 -25.85 12.30 -11.32
CA LEU A 147 -26.10 11.62 -10.05
C LEU A 147 -27.44 12.05 -9.42
N GLU A 148 -27.80 13.35 -9.46
CA GLU A 148 -29.11 13.88 -9.04
C GLU A 148 -30.28 13.22 -9.79
N ASN A 149 -30.03 12.77 -11.01
CA ASN A 149 -31.03 12.11 -11.87
C ASN A 149 -30.88 10.57 -11.92
N GLY A 150 -30.21 9.99 -10.94
CA GLY A 150 -30.18 8.53 -10.72
C GLY A 150 -29.06 7.78 -11.45
N ALA A 151 -28.02 8.46 -11.91
CA ALA A 151 -26.83 7.75 -12.38
C ALA A 151 -26.20 6.92 -11.23
N ASN A 152 -25.70 5.72 -11.56
CA ASN A 152 -25.19 4.79 -10.57
C ASN A 152 -23.78 5.19 -10.09
N ALA A 153 -23.66 5.65 -8.83
CA ALA A 153 -22.38 5.99 -8.22
C ALA A 153 -21.49 4.76 -7.96
N ASN A 154 -22.08 3.54 -7.98
CA ASN A 154 -21.38 2.27 -7.80
C ASN A 154 -21.18 1.51 -9.12
N ALA A 155 -21.24 2.20 -10.25
CA ALA A 155 -21.00 1.58 -11.57
C ALA A 155 -19.60 0.95 -11.59
N ILE A 156 -19.50 -0.25 -12.19
CA ILE A 156 -18.26 -1.02 -12.25
C ILE A 156 -17.76 -1.06 -13.69
N TYR A 157 -16.50 -0.68 -13.87
CA TYR A 157 -15.81 -0.66 -15.16
C TYR A 157 -14.63 -1.63 -15.17
N PHE A 158 -13.89 -1.66 -16.27
CA PHE A 158 -12.75 -2.55 -16.44
C PHE A 158 -11.70 -2.45 -15.30
N GLU A 159 -11.41 -1.25 -14.81
CA GLU A 159 -10.43 -1.04 -13.73
C GLU A 159 -11.04 -1.17 -12.33
N GLY A 160 -12.37 -1.30 -12.23
CA GLY A 160 -13.11 -1.43 -10.97
C GLY A 160 -14.25 -0.42 -10.83
N PRO A 161 -14.84 -0.31 -9.64
CA PRO A 161 -15.88 0.66 -9.32
C PRO A 161 -15.47 2.11 -9.59
N GLU A 162 -16.44 2.99 -9.87
CA GLU A 162 -16.17 4.39 -10.25
C GLU A 162 -15.28 5.12 -9.24
N ILE A 163 -15.56 4.99 -7.96
CA ILE A 163 -14.76 5.62 -6.90
C ILE A 163 -13.28 5.21 -6.93
N CYS A 164 -12.98 3.99 -7.36
CA CYS A 164 -11.61 3.52 -7.56
C CYS A 164 -10.96 4.09 -8.83
N ASN A 165 -11.75 4.55 -9.79
CA ASN A 165 -11.25 5.13 -11.03
C ASN A 165 -10.93 6.62 -10.91
N VAL A 166 -11.54 7.30 -9.93
CA VAL A 166 -11.21 8.70 -9.61
C VAL A 166 -9.78 8.81 -9.08
N SER A 167 -9.07 9.86 -9.50
CA SER A 167 -7.78 10.19 -8.92
C SER A 167 -7.94 10.55 -7.45
N PRO A 168 -7.11 10.00 -6.53
CA PRO A 168 -7.15 10.41 -5.12
C PRO A 168 -6.87 11.90 -4.89
N LEU A 169 -6.37 12.61 -5.89
CA LEU A 169 -6.16 14.07 -5.81
C LEU A 169 -7.43 14.86 -6.14
N ASP A 170 -8.40 14.24 -6.78
CA ASP A 170 -9.68 14.87 -7.17
C ASP A 170 -10.73 14.66 -6.07
N THR A 171 -10.46 15.21 -4.90
CA THR A 171 -11.26 15.04 -3.68
C THR A 171 -12.72 15.48 -3.84
N ASN A 172 -12.99 16.43 -4.72
CA ASN A 172 -14.36 16.89 -5.01
C ASN A 172 -15.21 15.77 -5.63
N PHE A 173 -14.67 15.02 -6.59
CA PHE A 173 -15.38 13.90 -7.20
C PHE A 173 -15.53 12.71 -6.24
N ILE A 174 -14.51 12.43 -5.41
CA ILE A 174 -14.61 11.41 -4.36
C ILE A 174 -15.76 11.75 -3.42
N LYS A 175 -15.78 12.99 -2.91
CA LYS A 175 -16.85 13.45 -2.02
C LYS A 175 -18.22 13.41 -2.70
N LEU A 176 -18.30 13.83 -3.95
CA LEU A 176 -19.53 13.78 -4.73
C LEU A 176 -20.07 12.34 -4.83
N LEU A 177 -19.24 11.38 -5.26
CA LEU A 177 -19.65 9.99 -5.38
C LEU A 177 -20.13 9.42 -4.05
N LEU A 178 -19.40 9.68 -2.95
CA LEU A 178 -19.75 9.23 -1.60
C LEU A 178 -21.09 9.84 -1.13
N GLN A 179 -21.35 11.11 -1.41
CA GLN A 179 -22.64 11.77 -1.11
C GLN A 179 -23.82 11.12 -1.82
N TYR A 180 -23.59 10.51 -2.99
CA TYR A 180 -24.60 9.78 -3.75
C TYR A 180 -24.53 8.26 -3.56
N GLY A 181 -23.92 7.81 -2.44
CA GLY A 181 -23.97 6.43 -1.99
C GLY A 181 -22.95 5.50 -2.64
N ALA A 182 -21.82 6.02 -3.13
CA ALA A 182 -20.71 5.16 -3.51
C ALA A 182 -20.15 4.44 -2.27
N ASP A 183 -19.89 3.13 -2.38
CA ASP A 183 -19.29 2.34 -1.32
C ASP A 183 -17.77 2.63 -1.23
N PRO A 184 -17.26 3.15 -0.09
CA PRO A 184 -15.85 3.43 0.09
C PRO A 184 -14.98 2.18 0.32
N ASN A 185 -15.58 1.01 0.51
CA ASN A 185 -14.90 -0.24 0.88
C ASN A 185 -14.76 -1.24 -0.29
N VAL A 186 -15.04 -0.79 -1.49
CA VAL A 186 -14.88 -1.59 -2.70
C VAL A 186 -13.43 -1.80 -3.09
N TYR A 187 -13.18 -2.84 -3.89
CA TYR A 187 -11.86 -3.15 -4.42
C TYR A 187 -11.75 -2.80 -5.90
N ASP A 188 -10.60 -2.27 -6.30
CA ASP A 188 -10.26 -2.11 -7.71
C ASP A 188 -9.80 -3.46 -8.32
N ARG A 189 -9.53 -3.45 -9.62
CA ARG A 189 -9.01 -4.64 -10.33
C ARG A 189 -7.70 -5.18 -9.75
N LYS A 190 -6.92 -4.35 -9.04
CA LYS A 190 -5.67 -4.74 -8.39
C LYS A 190 -5.90 -5.28 -6.97
N GLY A 191 -7.14 -5.28 -6.49
CA GLY A 191 -7.49 -5.69 -5.14
C GLY A 191 -7.24 -4.63 -4.08
N LEU A 192 -7.22 -3.35 -4.46
CA LEU A 192 -6.96 -2.23 -3.56
C LEU A 192 -8.23 -1.45 -3.27
N THR A 193 -8.43 -1.05 -2.01
CA THR A 193 -9.49 -0.11 -1.64
C THR A 193 -9.12 1.34 -2.01
N PRO A 194 -10.11 2.27 -2.08
CA PRO A 194 -9.85 3.69 -2.30
C PRO A 194 -8.83 4.30 -1.32
N ILE A 195 -8.87 3.94 -0.02
CA ILE A 195 -7.87 4.37 0.97
C ILE A 195 -6.47 3.91 0.59
N MET A 196 -6.28 2.64 0.24
CA MET A 196 -4.98 2.11 -0.15
C MET A 196 -4.41 2.81 -1.38
N ARG A 197 -5.27 3.16 -2.34
CA ARG A 197 -4.89 3.94 -3.51
C ARG A 197 -4.45 5.35 -3.13
N ALA A 198 -5.17 6.00 -2.20
CA ALA A 198 -4.81 7.32 -1.69
C ALA A 198 -3.46 7.30 -0.95
N CYS A 199 -3.16 6.26 -0.18
CA CYS A 199 -1.88 6.09 0.50
C CYS A 199 -0.67 6.09 -0.46
N ARG A 200 -0.85 5.65 -1.70
CA ARG A 200 0.22 5.67 -2.72
C ARG A 200 0.56 7.08 -3.21
N MET A 201 -0.32 8.07 -2.95
CA MET A 201 -0.08 9.49 -3.28
C MET A 201 0.73 10.23 -2.20
N LYS A 202 1.25 9.52 -1.20
CA LYS A 202 1.98 10.09 -0.05
C LYS A 202 1.10 11.09 0.72
N ALA A 203 1.69 12.16 1.27
CA ALA A 203 0.97 13.20 2.00
C ALA A 203 -0.18 13.84 1.20
N LYS A 204 -0.07 13.91 -0.14
CA LYS A 204 -1.13 14.46 -1.00
C LYS A 204 -2.44 13.65 -0.96
N GLY A 205 -2.39 12.40 -0.54
CA GLY A 205 -3.57 11.54 -0.41
C GLY A 205 -4.35 11.75 0.90
N ILE A 206 -3.84 12.50 1.86
CA ILE A 206 -4.43 12.65 3.20
C ILE A 206 -5.86 13.21 3.14
N ASP A 207 -6.10 14.22 2.31
CA ASP A 207 -7.44 14.82 2.19
C ASP A 207 -8.46 13.83 1.63
N ALA A 208 -8.07 13.01 0.66
CA ALA A 208 -8.93 11.94 0.15
C ALA A 208 -9.22 10.90 1.23
N ILE A 209 -8.20 10.50 2.01
CA ILE A 209 -8.36 9.53 3.10
C ILE A 209 -9.30 10.08 4.17
N ARG A 210 -9.16 11.36 4.54
CA ARG A 210 -10.05 12.01 5.51
C ARG A 210 -11.50 11.94 5.05
N ILE A 211 -11.77 12.29 3.80
CA ILE A 211 -13.12 12.22 3.23
C ILE A 211 -13.62 10.77 3.23
N LEU A 212 -12.80 9.81 2.79
CA LEU A 212 -13.19 8.40 2.78
C LEU A 212 -13.55 7.89 4.19
N LEU A 213 -12.77 8.27 5.21
CA LEU A 213 -13.04 7.93 6.61
C LEU A 213 -14.34 8.56 7.14
N GLU A 214 -14.63 9.83 6.78
CA GLU A 214 -15.89 10.51 7.12
C GLU A 214 -17.12 9.75 6.59
N PHE A 215 -16.96 9.04 5.45
CA PHE A 215 -18.02 8.23 4.84
C PHE A 215 -17.93 6.74 5.16
N GLY A 216 -17.18 6.36 6.21
CA GLY A 216 -17.17 4.99 6.73
C GLY A 216 -16.24 4.02 6.01
N ALA A 217 -15.19 4.50 5.38
CA ALA A 217 -14.16 3.61 4.86
C ALA A 217 -13.42 2.89 5.99
N ASP A 218 -13.21 1.59 5.83
CA ASP A 218 -12.42 0.78 6.76
C ASP A 218 -10.93 1.01 6.56
N ILE A 219 -10.28 1.69 7.51
CA ILE A 219 -8.84 1.96 7.50
C ILE A 219 -7.99 0.69 7.61
N ASN A 220 -8.58 -0.38 8.18
CA ASN A 220 -7.92 -1.66 8.43
C ASN A 220 -8.34 -2.76 7.45
N ALA A 221 -9.08 -2.39 6.41
CA ALA A 221 -9.39 -3.34 5.34
C ALA A 221 -8.10 -3.96 4.78
N GLN A 222 -8.14 -5.27 4.54
CA GLN A 222 -7.04 -5.98 3.88
C GLN A 222 -7.26 -5.98 2.38
N ALA A 223 -6.20 -5.70 1.62
CA ALA A 223 -6.20 -5.89 0.19
C ALA A 223 -6.46 -7.37 -0.16
N GLU A 224 -6.92 -7.62 -1.36
CA GLU A 224 -7.06 -9.01 -1.82
C GLU A 224 -5.69 -9.72 -1.92
N ASP A 225 -5.68 -11.06 -1.93
CA ASP A 225 -4.45 -11.88 -1.94
C ASP A 225 -3.50 -11.52 -3.07
N ARG A 226 -4.03 -11.11 -4.24
CA ARG A 226 -3.23 -10.61 -5.37
C ARG A 226 -2.47 -9.32 -5.09
N ALA A 227 -2.80 -8.62 -4.01
CA ALA A 227 -2.13 -7.42 -3.52
C ALA A 227 -1.43 -7.67 -2.15
N ASP A 228 -1.06 -8.94 -1.87
CA ASP A 228 -0.36 -9.39 -0.68
C ASP A 228 -1.13 -9.18 0.63
N SER A 229 -2.46 -9.07 0.60
CA SER A 229 -3.32 -8.85 1.77
C SER A 229 -2.87 -7.66 2.66
N ARG A 230 -2.23 -6.67 2.06
CA ARG A 230 -1.70 -5.49 2.76
C ARG A 230 -2.82 -4.55 3.19
N MET A 231 -2.64 -3.87 4.31
CA MET A 231 -3.53 -2.79 4.78
C MET A 231 -3.03 -1.41 4.31
N ALA A 232 -3.86 -0.39 4.48
CA ALA A 232 -3.52 1.00 4.14
C ALA A 232 -2.19 1.46 4.75
N LEU A 233 -1.91 1.09 6.01
CA LEU A 233 -0.66 1.45 6.69
C LEU A 233 0.58 0.88 6.00
N HIS A 234 0.52 -0.32 5.41
CA HIS A 234 1.64 -0.87 4.63
C HIS A 234 1.97 0.01 3.41
N TYR A 235 0.93 0.49 2.69
CA TYR A 235 1.13 1.37 1.54
C TYR A 235 1.67 2.74 1.96
N ALA A 236 1.27 3.26 3.12
CA ALA A 236 1.80 4.50 3.67
C ALA A 236 3.29 4.37 4.02
N VAL A 237 3.68 3.29 4.70
CA VAL A 237 5.08 2.98 5.03
C VAL A 237 5.90 2.77 3.76
N LEU A 238 5.38 2.01 2.78
CA LEU A 238 6.02 1.84 1.48
C LEU A 238 6.22 3.16 0.73
N SER A 239 5.31 4.12 0.90
CA SER A 239 5.44 5.45 0.29
C SER A 239 6.54 6.31 0.91
N GLY A 240 6.96 6.00 2.15
CA GLY A 240 7.97 6.75 2.91
C GLY A 240 7.47 8.11 3.42
N SER A 241 6.16 8.33 3.53
CA SER A 241 5.60 9.59 4.03
C SER A 241 5.31 9.51 5.52
N HIS A 242 6.17 10.11 6.34
CA HIS A 242 6.03 10.14 7.80
C HIS A 242 4.70 10.78 8.23
N GLU A 243 4.31 11.86 7.57
CA GLU A 243 3.05 12.57 7.84
C GLU A 243 1.84 11.66 7.62
N LEU A 244 1.81 10.94 6.50
CA LEU A 244 0.74 10.02 6.18
C LEU A 244 0.68 8.84 7.16
N VAL A 245 1.83 8.31 7.57
CA VAL A 245 1.91 7.21 8.56
C VAL A 245 1.36 7.67 9.90
N ARG A 246 1.77 8.85 10.39
CA ARG A 246 1.22 9.43 11.64
C ARG A 246 -0.29 9.62 11.54
N PHE A 247 -0.74 10.21 10.44
CA PHE A 247 -2.16 10.44 10.20
C PHE A 247 -3.00 9.15 10.27
N LEU A 248 -2.55 8.07 9.61
CA LEU A 248 -3.26 6.79 9.65
C LEU A 248 -3.29 6.18 11.06
N ILE A 249 -2.15 6.22 11.78
CA ILE A 249 -2.06 5.71 13.15
C ILE A 249 -3.01 6.48 14.10
N GLU A 250 -3.04 7.82 14.01
CA GLU A 250 -3.93 8.68 14.78
C GLU A 250 -5.41 8.41 14.50
N ASN A 251 -5.73 7.93 13.29
CA ASN A 251 -7.09 7.55 12.89
C ASN A 251 -7.41 6.06 13.10
N GLY A 252 -6.58 5.32 13.86
CA GLY A 252 -6.88 3.96 14.27
C GLY A 252 -6.37 2.86 13.35
N ALA A 253 -5.38 3.14 12.51
CA ALA A 253 -4.71 2.08 11.73
C ALA A 253 -3.99 1.11 12.68
N VAL A 254 -4.27 -0.19 12.51
CA VAL A 254 -3.64 -1.27 13.29
C VAL A 254 -2.19 -1.44 12.85
N VAL A 255 -1.27 -1.40 13.82
CA VAL A 255 0.17 -1.51 13.60
C VAL A 255 0.63 -2.97 13.63
N ASN A 256 0.07 -3.76 14.56
CA ASN A 256 0.42 -5.17 14.72
C ASN A 256 -0.54 -6.05 13.93
N MET A 257 0.01 -6.85 13.03
CA MET A 257 -0.76 -7.75 12.19
C MET A 257 -1.24 -8.98 12.96
N PRO A 258 -2.32 -9.63 12.52
CA PRO A 258 -2.72 -10.94 13.03
C PRO A 258 -1.60 -11.96 12.91
N LYS A 259 -1.58 -12.97 13.82
CA LYS A 259 -0.51 -13.97 13.88
C LYS A 259 -0.36 -14.85 12.63
N ASP A 260 -1.43 -14.98 11.86
CA ASP A 260 -1.49 -15.72 10.61
C ASP A 260 -1.02 -14.92 9.39
N TYR A 261 -0.67 -13.63 9.58
CA TYR A 261 -0.13 -12.80 8.52
C TYR A 261 1.34 -13.17 8.24
N ILE A 262 1.59 -13.75 7.07
CA ILE A 262 2.88 -14.33 6.69
C ILE A 262 3.80 -13.37 5.91
N LYS A 263 3.30 -12.20 5.53
CA LYS A 263 4.06 -11.19 4.77
C LYS A 263 4.81 -10.24 5.72
N PRO A 264 5.81 -9.47 5.20
CA PRO A 264 6.50 -8.49 6.03
C PRO A 264 5.55 -7.48 6.69
N SER A 265 5.73 -7.27 7.98
CA SER A 265 4.97 -6.27 8.75
C SER A 265 5.34 -4.84 8.36
N VAL A 266 4.58 -3.87 8.84
CA VAL A 266 4.91 -2.45 8.67
C VAL A 266 6.27 -2.10 9.29
N LEU A 267 6.63 -2.76 10.39
CA LEU A 267 7.93 -2.60 11.05
C LEU A 267 9.07 -3.13 10.19
N ASP A 268 8.91 -4.31 9.58
CA ASP A 268 9.89 -4.90 8.67
C ASP A 268 10.11 -4.02 7.43
N ILE A 269 9.03 -3.47 6.89
CA ILE A 269 9.11 -2.57 5.73
C ILE A 269 9.88 -1.29 6.10
N ALA A 270 9.68 -0.73 7.30
CA ALA A 270 10.42 0.44 7.76
C ALA A 270 11.92 0.15 7.89
N VAL A 271 12.29 -1.04 8.41
CA VAL A 271 13.69 -1.48 8.45
C VAL A 271 14.28 -1.57 7.03
N LEU A 272 13.56 -2.22 6.09
CA LEU A 272 14.02 -2.35 4.70
C LEU A 272 14.13 -1.01 3.96
N LYS A 273 13.40 0.00 4.41
CA LYS A 273 13.49 1.37 3.88
C LYS A 273 14.71 2.14 4.40
N ASP A 274 15.37 1.61 5.40
CA ASP A 274 16.49 2.25 6.09
C ASP A 274 16.17 3.67 6.58
N ASP A 275 14.95 3.83 7.13
CA ASP A 275 14.44 5.10 7.63
C ASP A 275 14.24 5.05 9.16
N PRO A 276 15.22 5.55 9.94
CA PRO A 276 15.15 5.50 11.41
C PRO A 276 14.01 6.33 12.02
N GLU A 277 13.56 7.40 11.35
CA GLU A 277 12.45 8.20 11.84
C GLU A 277 11.12 7.45 11.62
N LEU A 278 10.94 6.87 10.46
CA LEU A 278 9.77 6.05 10.13
C LEU A 278 9.67 4.85 11.08
N LEU A 279 10.79 4.18 11.34
CA LEU A 279 10.86 3.09 12.32
C LEU A 279 10.41 3.56 13.70
N GLN A 280 10.87 4.75 14.16
CA GLN A 280 10.50 5.29 15.46
C GLN A 280 9.01 5.57 15.57
N ILE A 281 8.40 6.17 14.54
CA ILE A 281 6.96 6.45 14.51
C ILE A 281 6.15 5.16 14.72
N ILE A 282 6.56 4.08 14.06
CA ILE A 282 5.87 2.79 14.12
C ILE A 282 6.07 2.12 15.49
N LEU A 283 7.28 2.21 16.08
CA LEU A 283 7.56 1.72 17.41
C LEU A 283 6.81 2.48 18.50
N ASP A 284 6.74 3.82 18.40
CA ASP A 284 5.98 4.67 19.32
C ASP A 284 4.48 4.38 19.28
N ALA A 285 3.99 3.89 18.16
CA ALA A 285 2.62 3.41 17.99
C ALA A 285 2.37 2.00 18.55
N GLY A 286 3.36 1.39 19.22
CA GLY A 286 3.23 0.10 19.88
C GLY A 286 3.46 -1.12 18.99
N ALA A 287 4.24 -0.98 17.92
CA ALA A 287 4.66 -2.15 17.13
C ALA A 287 5.50 -3.11 17.98
N ASP A 288 5.17 -4.42 17.93
CA ASP A 288 5.93 -5.46 18.59
C ASP A 288 7.15 -5.86 17.75
N PRO A 289 8.40 -5.57 18.22
CA PRO A 289 9.62 -5.91 17.50
C PRO A 289 9.95 -7.42 17.52
N ASN A 290 9.20 -8.23 18.27
CA ASN A 290 9.47 -9.64 18.51
C ASN A 290 8.60 -10.59 17.67
N VAL A 291 7.73 -10.08 16.85
CA VAL A 291 6.93 -10.91 15.93
C VAL A 291 7.85 -11.62 14.96
N VAL A 292 7.69 -12.95 14.86
CA VAL A 292 8.49 -13.78 13.96
C VAL A 292 7.70 -14.03 12.69
N HIS A 293 8.21 -13.53 11.58
CA HIS A 293 7.65 -13.78 10.25
C HIS A 293 8.37 -14.94 9.56
N THR A 294 7.62 -15.75 8.84
CA THR A 294 8.14 -16.91 8.11
C THR A 294 9.27 -16.51 7.14
N HIS A 295 10.39 -17.20 7.21
CA HIS A 295 11.60 -16.98 6.40
C HIS A 295 12.35 -15.65 6.59
N ILE A 296 11.79 -14.69 7.34
CA ILE A 296 12.43 -13.39 7.60
C ILE A 296 12.96 -13.32 9.03
N GLY A 297 12.24 -13.93 9.96
CA GLY A 297 12.51 -13.80 11.39
C GLY A 297 11.83 -12.55 11.97
N THR A 298 12.47 -11.92 12.96
CA THR A 298 12.00 -10.64 13.53
C THR A 298 12.61 -9.46 12.78
N SER A 299 12.04 -8.26 12.97
CA SER A 299 12.60 -7.01 12.41
C SER A 299 14.08 -6.79 12.85
N LEU A 300 14.47 -7.30 14.02
CA LEU A 300 15.86 -7.26 14.47
C LEU A 300 16.77 -8.19 13.66
N HIS A 301 16.29 -9.39 13.26
CA HIS A 301 17.04 -10.26 12.32
C HIS A 301 17.25 -9.53 11.00
N LEU A 302 16.20 -8.91 10.49
CA LEU A 302 16.25 -8.17 9.23
C LEU A 302 17.26 -7.01 9.31
N ALA A 303 17.23 -6.21 10.39
CA ALA A 303 18.19 -5.12 10.61
C ALA A 303 19.64 -5.62 10.72
N CYS A 304 19.86 -6.80 11.30
CA CYS A 304 21.17 -7.41 11.40
C CYS A 304 21.69 -7.93 10.05
N CYS A 305 20.83 -8.52 9.23
CA CYS A 305 21.22 -9.18 7.97
C CYS A 305 21.30 -8.22 6.77
N SER A 306 20.47 -7.18 6.75
CA SER A 306 20.38 -6.25 5.61
C SER A 306 21.54 -5.26 5.59
N LEU A 307 21.96 -4.89 4.38
CA LEU A 307 22.94 -3.81 4.16
C LEU A 307 22.21 -2.47 4.30
N LEU A 308 22.27 -1.86 5.45
CA LEU A 308 21.62 -0.60 5.78
C LEU A 308 22.69 0.47 6.09
N ASP A 309 22.48 1.67 5.61
CA ASP A 309 23.36 2.81 5.90
C ASP A 309 23.22 3.25 7.37
N HIS A 310 21.97 3.15 7.91
CA HIS A 310 21.66 3.50 9.30
C HIS A 310 21.53 2.25 10.21
N GLN A 311 22.25 1.16 9.90
CA GLN A 311 22.10 -0.12 10.59
C GLN A 311 22.18 -0.01 12.11
N TYR A 312 23.17 0.72 12.63
CA TYR A 312 23.36 0.91 14.06
C TYR A 312 22.13 1.54 14.74
N ASP A 313 21.59 2.59 14.15
CA ASP A 313 20.43 3.30 14.69
C ASP A 313 19.16 2.45 14.61
N MET A 314 18.98 1.70 13.52
CA MET A 314 17.89 0.75 13.36
C MET A 314 17.92 -0.33 14.47
N ILE A 315 19.05 -0.99 14.65
CA ILE A 315 19.25 -2.01 15.69
C ILE A 315 19.00 -1.39 17.08
N LYS A 316 19.57 -0.21 17.36
CA LYS A 316 19.42 0.48 18.64
C LYS A 316 17.96 0.76 18.96
N LYS A 317 17.20 1.33 18.02
CA LYS A 317 15.77 1.62 18.20
C LYS A 317 14.94 0.37 18.47
N LEU A 318 15.17 -0.70 17.70
CA LEU A 318 14.49 -1.98 17.92
C LEU A 318 14.79 -2.57 19.30
N LEU A 319 16.04 -2.50 19.75
CA LEU A 319 16.45 -3.00 21.07
C LEU A 319 15.87 -2.15 22.22
N VAL A 320 15.86 -0.81 22.08
CA VAL A 320 15.23 0.10 23.04
C VAL A 320 13.73 -0.17 23.16
N ALA A 321 13.06 -0.51 22.07
CA ALA A 321 11.65 -0.89 22.05
C ALA A 321 11.38 -2.31 22.60
N GLY A 322 12.38 -3.01 23.13
CA GLY A 322 12.22 -4.34 23.71
C GLY A 322 12.48 -5.50 22.77
N GLY A 323 13.14 -5.26 21.65
CA GLY A 323 13.56 -6.32 20.72
C GLY A 323 14.47 -7.34 21.41
N ASN A 324 14.11 -8.62 21.33
CA ASN A 324 14.86 -9.71 21.97
C ASN A 324 15.96 -10.23 21.05
N VAL A 325 17.19 -9.96 21.42
CA VAL A 325 18.43 -10.33 20.68
C VAL A 325 18.68 -11.85 20.63
N ASN A 326 17.97 -12.64 21.43
CA ASN A 326 18.20 -14.08 21.57
C ASN A 326 17.06 -14.94 20.96
N ILE A 327 16.12 -14.35 20.24
CA ILE A 327 15.02 -15.11 19.62
C ILE A 327 15.59 -16.15 18.65
N GLN A 328 15.11 -17.38 18.83
CA GLN A 328 15.31 -18.51 17.92
C GLN A 328 13.95 -19.12 17.62
N HIS A 329 13.78 -19.63 16.42
CA HIS A 329 12.55 -20.27 16.02
C HIS A 329 12.81 -21.47 15.11
N VAL A 330 11.95 -22.48 15.23
CA VAL A 330 11.93 -23.62 14.30
C VAL A 330 10.62 -23.55 13.56
N PHE A 331 10.69 -23.38 12.27
CA PHE A 331 9.51 -23.30 11.41
C PHE A 331 8.94 -24.71 11.15
N GLU A 332 7.70 -24.76 10.70
CA GLU A 332 6.98 -26.02 10.43
C GLU A 332 7.67 -26.88 9.34
N ASP A 333 8.36 -26.24 8.41
CA ASP A 333 9.18 -26.91 7.38
C ASP A 333 10.52 -27.47 7.89
N GLY A 334 10.77 -27.31 9.23
CA GLY A 334 12.03 -27.74 9.87
C GLY A 334 13.18 -26.74 9.71
N ALA A 335 12.99 -25.63 9.01
CA ALA A 335 14.00 -24.57 8.94
C ALA A 335 14.18 -23.93 10.32
N THR A 336 15.43 -23.61 10.66
CA THR A 336 15.75 -23.03 11.97
C THR A 336 16.26 -21.61 11.83
N LEU A 337 15.56 -20.66 12.45
CA LEU A 337 16.01 -19.30 12.64
C LEU A 337 16.99 -19.23 13.83
N LYS A 338 18.19 -18.75 13.59
CA LYS A 338 19.17 -18.50 14.65
C LYS A 338 18.93 -17.13 15.25
N SER A 339 19.58 -16.82 16.39
CA SER A 339 19.43 -15.49 16.98
C SER A 339 19.93 -14.37 16.05
N PRO A 340 19.40 -13.12 16.19
CA PRO A 340 19.82 -11.97 15.39
C PRO A 340 21.35 -11.80 15.35
N MET A 341 22.01 -12.01 16.49
CA MET A 341 23.48 -11.90 16.58
C MET A 341 24.18 -12.97 15.74
N VAL A 342 23.71 -14.22 15.75
CA VAL A 342 24.29 -15.29 14.91
C VAL A 342 24.11 -14.98 13.44
N GLU A 343 22.93 -14.51 13.05
CA GLU A 343 22.65 -14.15 11.66
C GLU A 343 23.47 -12.92 11.23
N TYR A 344 23.71 -11.94 12.12
CA TYR A 344 24.63 -10.83 11.87
C TYR A 344 26.05 -11.31 11.51
N PHE A 345 26.59 -12.25 12.29
CA PHE A 345 27.92 -12.83 12.01
C PHE A 345 27.97 -13.65 10.72
N ARG A 346 26.84 -14.25 10.32
CA ARG A 346 26.77 -15.06 9.07
C ARG A 346 26.64 -14.19 7.82
N SER A 347 25.88 -13.12 7.91
CA SER A 347 25.53 -12.25 6.77
C SER A 347 26.62 -11.23 6.42
N ARG A 348 27.55 -10.94 7.35
CA ARG A 348 28.57 -9.89 7.17
C ARG A 348 29.97 -10.47 6.99
N ASP A 349 30.72 -9.92 6.06
CA ASP A 349 32.15 -10.25 5.92
C ASP A 349 32.98 -9.57 7.00
N ARG A 350 32.62 -8.35 7.37
CA ARG A 350 33.25 -7.61 8.46
C ARG A 350 32.22 -7.27 9.52
N ILE A 351 32.54 -7.54 10.76
CA ILE A 351 31.71 -7.23 11.93
C ILE A 351 32.07 -5.85 12.44
N GLU A 352 31.07 -5.03 12.69
CA GLU A 352 31.24 -3.71 13.27
C GLU A 352 31.25 -3.80 14.81
N PRO A 353 32.34 -3.40 15.48
CA PRO A 353 32.46 -3.52 16.94
C PRO A 353 31.36 -2.79 17.72
N ARG A 354 30.90 -1.64 17.22
CA ARG A 354 29.82 -0.86 17.83
C ARG A 354 28.48 -1.61 17.82
N VAL A 355 28.13 -2.25 16.71
CA VAL A 355 26.91 -3.07 16.60
C VAL A 355 27.01 -4.29 17.52
N LEU A 356 28.17 -4.93 17.57
CA LEU A 356 28.40 -6.04 18.50
C LEU A 356 28.24 -5.61 19.95
N ALA A 357 28.86 -4.49 20.36
CA ALA A 357 28.73 -3.93 21.70
C ALA A 357 27.28 -3.68 22.08
N LEU A 358 26.50 -3.13 21.12
CA LEU A 358 25.09 -2.87 21.30
C LEU A 358 24.28 -4.16 21.51
N LEU A 359 24.44 -5.16 20.64
CA LEU A 359 23.76 -6.46 20.78
C LEU A 359 24.12 -7.16 22.09
N MET A 360 25.41 -7.13 22.47
CA MET A 360 25.88 -7.68 23.71
C MET A 360 25.34 -6.91 24.92
N GLY A 361 25.30 -5.58 24.86
CA GLY A 361 24.76 -4.71 25.92
C GLY A 361 23.28 -4.98 26.21
N TYR A 362 22.53 -5.42 25.23
CA TYR A 362 21.13 -5.84 25.37
C TYR A 362 20.96 -7.34 25.64
N GLY A 363 21.98 -8.01 26.15
CA GLY A 363 21.91 -9.39 26.63
C GLY A 363 22.14 -10.46 25.57
N GLY A 364 22.75 -10.10 24.44
CA GLY A 364 23.15 -11.07 23.42
C GLY A 364 24.04 -12.17 24.00
N ARG A 365 23.69 -13.44 23.74
CA ARG A 365 24.43 -14.60 24.28
C ARG A 365 25.46 -15.08 23.28
N VAL A 366 26.72 -15.24 23.77
CA VAL A 366 27.84 -15.73 22.93
C VAL A 366 27.78 -17.26 22.78
N VAL A 367 27.39 -17.95 23.84
CA VAL A 367 27.23 -19.41 23.87
C VAL A 367 25.77 -19.76 23.92
N MET A 368 25.28 -20.33 22.83
CA MET A 368 23.92 -20.86 22.76
C MET A 368 23.97 -22.33 23.16
N LYS A 369 23.25 -22.71 24.20
CA LYS A 369 23.13 -24.11 24.67
C LYS A 369 22.44 -25.05 23.71
N SER A 370 21.96 -24.55 22.58
CA SER A 370 21.36 -25.40 21.52
C SER A 370 22.47 -26.04 20.70
N PRO A 371 22.57 -27.36 20.64
CA PRO A 371 23.56 -28.07 19.82
C PRO A 371 23.15 -27.99 18.36
N ILE A 372 23.49 -26.90 17.70
CA ILE A 372 23.34 -26.80 16.27
C ILE A 372 24.56 -27.39 15.62
N GLN A 373 24.43 -28.63 15.19
CA GLN A 373 25.44 -29.29 14.38
C GLN A 373 25.32 -28.77 12.93
N ASP A 374 26.46 -28.47 12.31
CA ASP A 374 26.48 -28.27 10.86
C ASP A 374 26.40 -29.63 10.15
N THR A 375 26.33 -29.62 8.83
CA THR A 375 26.31 -30.82 7.98
C THR A 375 27.53 -31.76 8.18
N ARG A 376 28.54 -31.30 8.94
CA ARG A 376 29.75 -32.06 9.33
C ARG A 376 29.79 -32.38 10.83
N GLY A 377 28.69 -32.19 11.57
CA GLY A 377 28.59 -32.49 12.98
C GLY A 377 29.38 -31.53 13.91
N GLN A 378 29.83 -30.36 13.40
CA GLN A 378 30.61 -29.41 14.20
C GLN A 378 29.69 -28.37 14.84
N LEU A 379 29.91 -28.11 16.14
CA LEU A 379 29.25 -27.06 16.90
C LEU A 379 29.61 -25.67 16.30
N ARG A 380 28.62 -24.97 15.78
CA ARG A 380 28.79 -23.58 15.34
C ARG A 380 28.42 -22.66 16.49
N ASN A 381 29.39 -21.99 17.07
CA ASN A 381 29.16 -20.91 18.01
C ASN A 381 29.61 -19.56 17.41
N ILE A 382 29.17 -18.47 17.99
CA ILE A 382 29.52 -17.11 17.57
C ILE A 382 31.02 -16.89 17.57
N MET A 383 31.73 -17.44 18.58
CA MET A 383 33.16 -17.34 18.69
C MET A 383 33.87 -17.89 17.45
N ARG A 384 33.48 -19.07 16.96
CA ARG A 384 34.05 -19.63 15.75
C ARG A 384 33.75 -18.79 14.51
N LEU A 385 32.56 -18.23 14.42
CA LEU A 385 32.22 -17.30 13.33
C LEU A 385 33.10 -16.04 13.38
N ALA A 386 33.31 -15.45 14.58
CA ALA A 386 34.19 -14.31 14.77
C ALA A 386 35.64 -14.59 14.35
N ILE A 387 36.17 -15.74 14.77
CA ILE A 387 37.53 -16.18 14.43
C ILE A 387 37.70 -16.33 12.91
N ASN A 388 36.72 -16.94 12.23
CA ASN A 388 36.76 -17.10 10.78
C ASN A 388 36.75 -15.75 10.02
N LYS A 389 36.28 -14.67 10.67
CA LYS A 389 36.31 -13.30 10.09
C LYS A 389 37.69 -12.62 10.26
N GLN A 390 38.64 -13.23 10.95
CA GLN A 390 40.00 -12.70 11.16
C GLN A 390 40.04 -11.28 11.76
N GLN A 391 39.10 -10.97 12.67
CA GLN A 391 39.01 -9.68 13.35
C GLN A 391 39.35 -9.86 14.85
N PRO A 392 40.63 -9.60 15.27
CA PRO A 392 41.10 -9.77 16.66
C PRO A 392 40.24 -8.97 17.63
N GLU A 393 39.93 -7.74 17.32
CA GLU A 393 39.14 -6.81 18.14
C GLU A 393 37.74 -7.38 18.49
N VAL A 394 37.08 -8.00 17.51
CA VAL A 394 35.78 -8.66 17.72
C VAL A 394 35.90 -9.87 18.62
N VAL A 395 36.97 -10.67 18.47
CA VAL A 395 37.24 -11.83 19.30
C VAL A 395 37.52 -11.40 20.73
N GLU A 396 38.35 -10.37 20.92
CA GLU A 396 38.65 -9.83 22.29
C GLU A 396 37.37 -9.29 22.95
N GLN A 397 36.54 -8.58 22.22
CA GLN A 397 35.27 -8.06 22.72
C GLN A 397 34.33 -9.20 23.16
N LEU A 398 34.18 -10.26 22.37
CA LEU A 398 33.41 -11.45 22.74
C LEU A 398 33.94 -12.13 23.99
N ILE A 399 35.27 -12.23 24.14
CA ILE A 399 35.93 -12.81 25.31
C ILE A 399 35.69 -11.96 26.57
N SER A 400 35.80 -10.64 26.42
CA SER A 400 35.62 -9.73 27.57
C SER A 400 34.17 -9.71 28.09
N LEU A 401 33.20 -10.01 27.23
CA LEU A 401 31.78 -9.94 27.52
C LEU A 401 31.11 -11.31 27.68
N GLY A 402 31.75 -12.39 27.22
CA GLY A 402 31.18 -13.73 27.13
C GLY A 402 31.45 -14.65 28.33
N GLU A 403 30.79 -15.79 28.32
CA GLU A 403 31.07 -16.93 29.19
C GLU A 403 32.42 -17.56 28.80
N GLY A 404 33.09 -18.20 29.78
CA GLY A 404 34.46 -18.70 29.70
C GLY A 404 34.84 -19.43 28.39
N ILE A 405 36.12 -19.39 28.08
CA ILE A 405 36.71 -19.98 26.88
C ILE A 405 37.02 -21.45 27.14
N ASP A 406 36.52 -22.33 26.29
CA ASP A 406 36.94 -23.73 26.26
C ASP A 406 38.33 -23.85 25.60
N LEU A 407 39.34 -24.20 26.41
CA LEU A 407 40.71 -24.39 25.95
C LEU A 407 40.84 -25.42 24.82
N ALA A 408 40.08 -26.50 24.92
CA ALA A 408 40.08 -27.53 23.85
C ALA A 408 39.50 -27.02 22.51
N ALA A 409 38.64 -26.01 22.59
CA ALA A 409 38.14 -25.37 21.40
C ALA A 409 39.14 -24.38 20.77
N VAL A 410 39.93 -23.67 21.59
CA VAL A 410 40.97 -22.73 21.14
C VAL A 410 42.09 -23.46 20.38
N ASP A 411 42.53 -24.62 20.85
CA ASP A 411 43.60 -25.39 20.21
C ASP A 411 43.20 -25.89 18.79
N ARG A 412 41.91 -26.12 18.59
CA ARG A 412 41.35 -26.58 17.28
C ARG A 412 41.13 -25.45 16.27
N LEU A 413 41.35 -24.21 16.66
CA LEU A 413 41.09 -23.03 15.82
C LEU A 413 42.34 -22.70 15.00
N SER A 414 42.15 -22.43 13.73
CA SER A 414 43.18 -21.90 12.84
C SER A 414 43.36 -20.41 13.09
N LEU A 415 44.06 -20.06 14.17
CA LEU A 415 44.35 -18.68 14.59
C LEU A 415 45.87 -18.41 14.49
N PRO A 416 46.25 -17.12 14.30
CA PRO A 416 47.64 -16.71 14.49
C PRO A 416 48.12 -17.09 15.91
N ASP A 417 49.39 -17.50 16.02
CA ASP A 417 49.94 -18.01 17.29
C ASP A 417 49.85 -17.00 18.43
N GLU A 418 50.13 -15.71 18.17
CA GLU A 418 49.97 -14.63 19.15
C GLU A 418 48.55 -14.55 19.73
N MET A 419 47.56 -14.76 18.88
CA MET A 419 46.15 -14.72 19.25
C MET A 419 45.76 -15.96 20.07
N LYS A 420 46.29 -17.14 19.72
CA LYS A 420 46.11 -18.37 20.50
C LYS A 420 46.70 -18.22 21.88
N GLU A 421 47.95 -17.73 22.01
CA GLU A 421 48.58 -17.50 23.28
C GLU A 421 47.82 -16.50 24.16
N GLY A 422 47.30 -15.41 23.59
CA GLY A 422 46.45 -14.44 24.27
C GLY A 422 45.15 -15.06 24.78
N LEU A 423 44.47 -15.88 23.97
CA LEU A 423 43.26 -16.61 24.33
C LEU A 423 43.51 -17.66 25.42
N ILE A 424 44.60 -18.43 25.30
CA ILE A 424 45.02 -19.45 26.29
C ILE A 424 45.38 -18.77 27.63
N LYS A 425 46.08 -17.64 27.60
CA LYS A 425 46.39 -16.88 28.80
C LYS A 425 45.13 -16.37 29.49
N LYS A 426 44.18 -15.79 28.74
CA LYS A 426 42.87 -15.36 29.25
C LYS A 426 42.04 -16.53 29.79
N ALA A 427 42.01 -17.66 29.09
CA ALA A 427 41.27 -18.84 29.52
C ALA A 427 41.84 -19.48 30.83
N LYS A 428 43.16 -19.40 31.03
CA LYS A 428 43.85 -19.86 32.25
C LYS A 428 43.77 -18.86 33.41
N THR A 429 43.43 -17.59 33.14
CA THR A 429 43.26 -16.57 34.18
C THR A 429 41.90 -16.76 34.85
N PRO A 430 41.81 -16.95 36.17
CA PRO A 430 40.52 -17.07 36.84
C PRO A 430 39.66 -15.82 36.57
N ALA A 431 38.41 -16.04 36.22
CA ALA A 431 37.47 -14.96 36.05
C ALA A 431 37.32 -14.16 37.36
N SER A 432 37.37 -12.84 37.30
CA SER A 432 37.13 -12.01 38.47
C SER A 432 35.75 -12.27 39.07
N LEU A 433 35.58 -12.12 40.37
CA LEU A 433 34.29 -12.25 41.04
C LEU A 433 33.26 -11.30 40.42
N GLN A 434 33.70 -10.10 40.04
CA GLN A 434 32.86 -9.13 39.30
C GLN A 434 32.37 -9.70 37.98
N HIS A 435 33.21 -10.37 37.20
CA HIS A 435 32.84 -10.99 35.94
C HIS A 435 31.87 -12.16 36.14
N LEU A 436 32.10 -13.02 37.14
CA LEU A 436 31.19 -14.12 37.48
C LEU A 436 29.83 -13.60 37.94
N THR A 437 29.79 -12.54 38.75
CA THR A 437 28.56 -11.90 39.20
C THR A 437 27.82 -11.30 38.03
N ARG A 438 28.50 -10.62 37.09
CA ARG A 438 27.94 -10.09 35.88
C ARG A 438 27.30 -11.19 35.04
N LEU A 439 27.98 -12.30 34.80
CA LEU A 439 27.45 -13.43 34.06
C LEU A 439 26.24 -14.05 34.77
N SER A 440 26.27 -14.17 36.10
CA SER A 440 25.17 -14.66 36.90
C SER A 440 23.92 -13.75 36.76
N ILE A 441 24.10 -12.44 36.85
CA ILE A 441 22.99 -11.46 36.67
C ILE A 441 22.43 -11.52 35.24
N ARG A 442 23.31 -11.57 34.25
CA ARG A 442 22.89 -11.66 32.82
C ARG A 442 22.16 -12.95 32.49
N ASN A 443 22.53 -14.06 33.14
CA ASN A 443 21.92 -15.38 32.92
C ASN A 443 20.75 -15.66 33.87
N SER A 444 20.58 -14.87 34.94
CA SER A 444 19.38 -14.93 35.76
C SER A 444 18.19 -14.55 34.87
N HIS A 445 17.01 -15.15 35.11
CA HIS A 445 15.80 -14.95 34.35
C HIS A 445 15.14 -13.55 34.49
N MET A 446 15.93 -12.51 34.73
CA MET A 446 15.49 -11.13 34.59
C MET A 446 15.23 -10.87 33.09
N VAL A 447 14.07 -11.24 32.63
CA VAL A 447 13.68 -11.11 31.25
C VAL A 447 12.97 -9.77 31.04
N PRO A 448 13.35 -9.03 30.00
CA PRO A 448 14.57 -9.10 29.20
C PRO A 448 15.75 -8.34 29.89
N PHE A 449 16.96 -8.83 29.78
CA PHE A 449 18.15 -8.06 30.20
C PHE A 449 18.29 -6.87 29.23
N CYS A 450 17.94 -5.70 29.68
CA CYS A 450 18.02 -4.47 28.89
C CYS A 450 18.54 -3.31 29.77
N PRO A 451 19.09 -2.24 29.18
CA PRO A 451 19.61 -1.10 29.93
C PRO A 451 18.60 -0.48 30.91
N ALA A 452 17.33 -0.36 30.50
CA ALA A 452 16.29 0.19 31.36
C ALA A 452 16.09 -0.63 32.65
N ASN A 453 16.07 -1.95 32.54
CA ASN A 453 15.94 -2.84 33.71
C ASN A 453 17.17 -2.79 34.61
N VAL A 454 18.37 -2.67 34.04
CA VAL A 454 19.62 -2.52 34.83
C VAL A 454 19.64 -1.19 35.59
N VAL A 455 19.19 -0.11 34.97
CA VAL A 455 19.03 1.21 35.58
C VAL A 455 17.98 1.16 36.70
N ALA A 456 16.87 0.45 36.48
CA ALA A 456 15.82 0.29 37.49
C ALA A 456 16.26 -0.45 38.75
N LEU A 457 17.40 -1.16 38.73
CA LEU A 457 17.97 -1.78 39.91
C LEU A 457 18.56 -0.76 40.91
N GLY A 458 18.65 0.50 40.55
CA GLY A 458 19.18 1.56 41.43
C GLY A 458 20.67 1.40 41.76
N LEU A 459 21.43 0.69 40.93
CA LEU A 459 22.85 0.45 41.12
C LEU A 459 23.67 1.71 40.82
N PRO A 460 24.86 1.88 41.45
CA PRO A 460 25.80 2.92 41.02
C PRO A 460 26.07 2.84 39.53
N GLN A 461 26.25 4.00 38.89
CA GLN A 461 26.39 4.12 37.44
C GLN A 461 27.51 3.20 36.88
N ASP A 462 28.64 3.14 37.58
CA ASP A 462 29.79 2.30 37.22
C ASP A 462 29.44 0.82 37.16
N VAL A 463 28.66 0.37 38.15
CA VAL A 463 28.20 -1.03 38.23
C VAL A 463 27.18 -1.32 37.14
N ALA A 464 26.25 -0.38 36.88
CA ALA A 464 25.29 -0.52 35.82
C ALA A 464 25.96 -0.60 34.44
N LEU A 465 26.91 0.28 34.17
CA LEU A 465 27.70 0.27 32.92
C LEU A 465 28.51 -1.01 32.77
N TYR A 466 29.12 -1.48 33.84
CA TYR A 466 29.85 -2.76 33.84
C TYR A 466 28.92 -3.95 33.54
N LEU A 467 27.73 -3.98 34.12
CA LEU A 467 26.74 -5.03 33.84
C LEU A 467 26.31 -5.02 32.36
N LEU A 468 26.15 -3.86 31.77
CA LEU A 468 25.80 -3.69 30.36
C LEU A 468 26.96 -4.03 29.42
N GLY A 469 28.20 -4.07 29.92
CA GLY A 469 29.39 -4.29 29.11
C GLY A 469 29.84 -3.05 28.35
N TRP A 470 29.38 -1.89 28.75
CA TRP A 470 29.85 -0.62 28.21
C TRP A 470 31.13 -0.23 28.94
N GLN A 471 32.23 -0.18 28.20
CA GLN A 471 33.48 0.37 28.72
C GLN A 471 33.41 1.90 28.56
N TRP A 472 34.01 2.58 29.54
CA TRP A 472 34.17 4.02 29.50
C TRP A 472 34.93 4.45 28.22
N GLU A 473 34.39 5.41 27.48
CA GLU A 473 35.19 6.29 26.62
C GLU A 473 35.80 7.40 27.45
#